data_c269a667b37335f6e8363d2e0583aa4e
#
_entry.id   c269a667b37335f6e8363d2e0583aa4e
#
_cell.length_a   1.000
_cell.length_b   1.000
_cell.length_c   1.000
_cell.angle_alpha   90.00
_cell.angle_beta   90.00
_cell.angle_gamma   90.00
#
_symmetry.space_group_name_H-M   'P 1'
#
loop_
_entity.id
_entity.type
_entity.pdbx_description
1 polymer ?
#
loop_
_entity_poly.entity_id
_entity_poly.type
_entity_poly.pdbx_seq_one_letter_code
_entity_poly.pdbx_strand_id
1 'polypeptide(L)'
;MRPWRLNQSPNFRRIFSSAPGPPWALLTVLVSEKGITLYTTPLTAEQAAKLKQILQQDGYKFAPRPYTLFFGQKDKLTIAVYEKGPKAVIQGRGTEEFVQYRLEPEILGEAKLGYEEVHNPEMFQPHFGVDESGKGDFFGPLVVAGVYVDRDLAHQFKELGITDSKRISSDKRIRDLAAGIRKSGAAQSVVVISPERYNPLFQKIGNLNRLLAWGHARIIENLCEIRPDCPRALSDKFADARLIERALMEKGRGIQLDQRTKAESDFAVAAASLLAREKFIDWLEAAGKRLGVTLARGVSATVKDTARKIAEKGGREALATVAKMHFKTAAEVLGMPHDE
;
A
#
# COMPACT_ATOMS: atom_id res chain seq x y z
N MET A 1 -45.66 -23.63 22.04
CA MET A 1 -44.60 -22.92 21.34
C MET A 1 -44.06 -21.85 22.28
N ARG A 2 -42.84 -22.00 22.76
CA ARG A 2 -42.19 -21.06 23.71
C ARG A 2 -41.23 -20.15 22.94
N PRO A 3 -41.16 -18.82 23.20
CA PRO A 3 -40.21 -17.92 22.53
C PRO A 3 -38.82 -18.02 23.17
N TRP A 4 -37.81 -17.94 22.35
CA TRP A 4 -36.37 -17.95 22.70
C TRP A 4 -35.97 -16.68 23.48
N ARG A 5 -35.33 -16.86 24.63
CA ARG A 5 -34.72 -15.77 25.41
C ARG A 5 -33.33 -15.47 24.85
N LEU A 6 -33.11 -14.24 24.43
CA LEU A 6 -31.77 -13.68 24.14
C LEU A 6 -31.07 -13.38 25.48
N ASN A 7 -29.89 -13.97 25.63
CA ASN A 7 -28.98 -13.77 26.75
C ASN A 7 -28.34 -12.39 26.65
N GLN A 8 -28.60 -11.49 27.59
CA GLN A 8 -28.02 -10.16 27.67
C GLN A 8 -26.70 -10.27 28.45
N SER A 9 -25.58 -9.98 27.81
CA SER A 9 -24.33 -9.62 28.49
C SER A 9 -24.25 -8.10 28.65
N PRO A 10 -23.82 -7.59 29.82
CA PRO A 10 -23.89 -6.17 30.15
C PRO A 10 -22.61 -5.47 29.70
N ASN A 11 -22.68 -4.64 28.64
CA ASN A 11 -21.77 -3.53 28.38
C ASN A 11 -22.04 -2.85 27.02
N PHE A 12 -23.31 -2.40 26.81
CA PHE A 12 -23.64 -1.51 25.73
C PHE A 12 -24.26 -0.23 26.28
N ARG A 13 -23.52 0.89 26.29
CA ARG A 13 -24.14 2.22 26.42
C ARG A 13 -24.65 2.70 25.07
N ARG A 14 -25.95 2.79 24.91
CA ARG A 14 -26.60 3.51 23.81
C ARG A 14 -26.58 5.00 24.11
N ILE A 15 -25.97 5.78 23.21
CA ILE A 15 -26.17 7.23 23.17
C ILE A 15 -27.25 7.49 22.12
N PHE A 16 -28.40 7.97 22.52
CA PHE A 16 -29.45 8.43 21.61
C PHE A 16 -29.22 9.92 21.31
N SER A 17 -29.03 10.25 20.03
CA SER A 17 -29.19 11.59 19.51
C SER A 17 -30.59 11.72 18.93
N SER A 18 -31.34 12.73 19.39
CA SER A 18 -32.71 13.01 18.97
C SER A 18 -32.74 13.91 17.73
N ALA A 19 -32.63 13.33 16.54
CA ALA A 19 -33.06 13.92 15.28
C ALA A 19 -33.43 12.80 14.29
N PRO A 20 -34.57 12.89 13.55
CA PRO A 20 -34.95 11.86 12.60
C PRO A 20 -34.13 11.99 11.32
N GLY A 21 -33.13 11.10 11.15
CA GLY A 21 -32.41 10.88 9.91
C GLY A 21 -33.05 9.75 9.09
N PRO A 22 -32.74 9.63 7.79
CA PRO A 22 -33.33 8.63 6.92
C PRO A 22 -32.98 7.19 7.32
N PRO A 23 -33.78 6.18 6.94
CA PRO A 23 -33.78 4.82 7.52
C PRO A 23 -32.55 3.95 7.22
N TRP A 24 -31.53 4.47 6.51
CA TRP A 24 -30.24 3.79 6.24
C TRP A 24 -29.08 4.25 7.14
N ALA A 25 -29.31 5.17 8.09
CA ALA A 25 -28.28 5.78 8.96
C ALA A 25 -27.93 4.95 10.21
N LEU A 26 -28.13 3.63 10.20
CA LEU A 26 -27.72 2.71 11.29
C LEU A 26 -26.58 1.80 10.85
N LEU A 27 -25.46 2.38 10.43
CA LEU A 27 -24.19 1.67 10.38
C LEU A 27 -23.42 1.98 11.67
N THR A 28 -23.52 1.08 12.64
CA THR A 28 -22.62 1.09 13.80
C THR A 28 -21.25 0.65 13.31
N VAL A 29 -20.36 1.60 13.03
CA VAL A 29 -18.96 1.34 12.77
C VAL A 29 -18.34 0.89 14.09
N LEU A 30 -18.04 -0.40 14.21
CA LEU A 30 -17.16 -0.90 15.25
C LEU A 30 -15.74 -0.45 14.92
N VAL A 31 -15.37 0.74 15.40
CA VAL A 31 -13.97 1.20 15.37
C VAL A 31 -13.20 0.29 16.33
N SER A 32 -12.30 -0.51 15.77
CA SER A 32 -11.30 -1.21 16.58
C SER A 32 -10.32 -0.15 17.06
N GLU A 33 -10.30 0.12 18.36
CA GLU A 33 -9.30 0.95 19.07
C GLU A 33 -7.89 0.33 19.03
N LYS A 34 -7.35 0.13 17.84
CA LYS A 34 -5.95 -0.25 17.69
C LYS A 34 -5.23 0.88 16.96
N GLY A 35 -4.89 1.91 17.70
CA GLY A 35 -3.92 2.92 17.30
C GLY A 35 -2.59 2.31 16.87
N ILE A 36 -1.65 3.12 16.42
CA ILE A 36 -0.32 2.71 15.96
C ILE A 36 0.39 1.91 17.07
N THR A 37 0.76 0.68 16.77
CA THR A 37 1.45 -0.23 17.70
C THR A 37 2.93 -0.41 17.40
N LEU A 38 3.43 0.20 16.32
CA LEU A 38 4.84 0.21 15.93
C LEU A 38 5.18 1.55 15.27
N TYR A 39 6.21 2.20 15.79
CA TYR A 39 6.77 3.43 15.23
C TYR A 39 8.29 3.32 15.17
N THR A 40 8.90 3.85 14.11
CA THR A 40 10.34 3.78 13.91
C THR A 40 10.85 5.10 13.36
N THR A 41 11.88 5.68 13.98
CA THR A 41 12.49 6.94 13.54
C THR A 41 14.01 6.93 13.76
N PRO A 42 14.80 7.56 12.88
CA PRO A 42 16.21 7.83 13.14
C PRO A 42 16.32 8.89 14.26
N LEU A 43 17.39 8.83 15.02
CA LEU A 43 17.73 9.80 16.04
C LEU A 43 19.17 10.28 15.87
N THR A 44 19.48 11.48 16.35
CA THR A 44 20.87 11.87 16.62
C THR A 44 21.35 11.22 17.92
N ALA A 45 22.66 11.23 18.17
CA ALA A 45 23.22 10.73 19.43
C ALA A 45 22.68 11.55 20.63
N GLU A 46 22.52 12.86 20.45
CA GLU A 46 21.97 13.76 21.46
C GLU A 46 20.49 13.45 21.76
N GLN A 47 19.68 13.25 20.71
CA GLN A 47 18.29 12.85 20.85
C GLN A 47 18.14 11.49 21.55
N ALA A 48 19.03 10.52 21.23
CA ALA A 48 19.03 9.22 21.88
C ALA A 48 19.37 9.34 23.38
N ALA A 49 20.34 10.18 23.75
CA ALA A 49 20.69 10.44 25.16
C ALA A 49 19.53 11.10 25.91
N LYS A 50 18.89 12.12 25.32
CA LYS A 50 17.74 12.81 25.89
C LYS A 50 16.54 11.86 26.07
N LEU A 51 16.27 11.01 25.08
CA LEU A 51 15.22 10.00 25.15
C LEU A 51 15.47 9.04 26.33
N LYS A 52 16.72 8.59 26.52
CA LYS A 52 17.07 7.72 27.65
C LYS A 52 16.77 8.38 29.01
N GLN A 53 17.10 9.65 29.15
CA GLN A 53 16.82 10.41 30.40
C GLN A 53 15.31 10.50 30.66
N ILE A 54 14.51 10.83 29.66
CA ILE A 54 13.04 10.89 29.77
C ILE A 54 12.47 9.56 30.20
N LEU A 55 12.91 8.45 29.55
CA LEU A 55 12.44 7.12 29.91
C LEU A 55 12.83 6.73 31.36
N GLN A 56 13.98 7.17 31.84
CA GLN A 56 14.39 6.96 33.25
C GLN A 56 13.46 7.71 34.19
N GLN A 57 13.16 8.98 33.91
CA GLN A 57 12.24 9.81 34.69
C GLN A 57 10.81 9.25 34.68
N ASP A 58 10.37 8.71 33.56
CA ASP A 58 9.05 8.11 33.39
C ASP A 58 8.95 6.69 34.01
N GLY A 59 10.01 6.18 34.62
CA GLY A 59 10.02 4.91 35.33
C GLY A 59 10.06 3.67 34.42
N TYR A 60 10.63 3.77 33.22
CA TYR A 60 10.87 2.60 32.37
C TYR A 60 11.94 1.68 32.99
N LYS A 61 11.73 0.37 32.90
CA LYS A 61 12.71 -0.64 33.29
C LYS A 61 13.64 -0.89 32.11
N PHE A 62 14.95 -0.77 32.35
CA PHE A 62 15.97 -1.00 31.33
C PHE A 62 16.52 -2.42 31.45
N ALA A 63 16.73 -3.05 30.29
CA ALA A 63 17.36 -4.36 30.17
C ALA A 63 18.41 -4.35 29.05
N PRO A 64 19.49 -5.14 29.15
CA PRO A 64 20.43 -5.31 28.06
C PRO A 64 19.75 -6.04 26.89
N ARG A 65 19.99 -5.53 25.67
CA ARG A 65 19.53 -6.16 24.43
C ARG A 65 20.65 -6.04 23.39
N PRO A 66 20.99 -7.10 22.66
CA PRO A 66 22.04 -7.05 21.63
C PRO A 66 21.80 -5.92 20.61
N TYR A 67 22.88 -5.25 20.21
CA TYR A 67 22.90 -4.18 19.19
C TYR A 67 22.08 -2.94 19.53
N THR A 68 21.73 -2.71 20.81
CA THR A 68 21.02 -1.52 21.23
C THR A 68 21.85 -0.64 22.16
N LEU A 69 21.77 0.68 22.00
CA LEU A 69 22.27 1.65 22.96
C LEU A 69 21.53 1.52 24.30
N PHE A 70 20.23 1.25 24.23
CA PHE A 70 19.38 0.89 25.35
C PHE A 70 18.07 0.27 24.90
N PHE A 71 17.47 -0.50 25.80
CA PHE A 71 16.12 -1.04 25.68
C PHE A 71 15.37 -0.74 26.97
N GLY A 72 14.24 -0.05 26.87
CA GLY A 72 13.35 0.30 27.96
C GLY A 72 11.97 -0.31 27.77
N GLN A 73 11.35 -0.74 28.86
CA GLN A 73 10.00 -1.27 28.88
C GLN A 73 9.19 -0.71 30.04
N LYS A 74 7.96 -0.32 29.74
CA LYS A 74 6.95 0.05 30.74
C LYS A 74 5.60 -0.48 30.29
N ASP A 75 4.93 -1.24 31.16
CA ASP A 75 3.67 -1.90 30.84
C ASP A 75 3.75 -2.75 29.56
N LYS A 76 2.95 -2.41 28.54
CA LYS A 76 2.92 -3.05 27.23
C LYS A 76 3.65 -2.27 26.13
N LEU A 77 4.43 -1.25 26.52
CA LEU A 77 5.21 -0.42 25.60
C LEU A 77 6.69 -0.74 25.75
N THR A 78 7.37 -0.99 24.64
CA THR A 78 8.82 -1.21 24.57
C THR A 78 9.46 -0.20 23.63
N ILE A 79 10.65 0.28 24.03
CA ILE A 79 11.42 1.26 23.28
C ILE A 79 12.85 0.75 23.17
N ALA A 80 13.29 0.46 21.96
CA ALA A 80 14.65 0.05 21.67
C ALA A 80 15.34 1.12 20.81
N VAL A 81 16.54 1.54 21.21
CA VAL A 81 17.37 2.41 20.38
C VAL A 81 18.60 1.63 19.95
N TYR A 82 18.73 1.40 18.65
CA TYR A 82 19.80 0.62 18.05
C TYR A 82 21.06 1.46 17.82
N GLU A 83 22.24 0.82 17.95
CA GLU A 83 23.56 1.47 17.86
C GLU A 83 23.88 1.97 16.44
N LYS A 84 23.55 1.16 15.44
CA LYS A 84 23.95 1.43 14.05
C LYS A 84 23.03 2.47 13.42
N GLY A 85 23.52 3.72 13.33
CA GLY A 85 22.77 4.90 12.88
C GLY A 85 21.58 5.11 13.81
N PRO A 86 21.76 5.75 15.01
CA PRO A 86 20.80 5.64 16.10
C PRO A 86 19.36 5.64 15.62
N LYS A 87 18.64 4.54 15.86
CA LYS A 87 17.29 4.33 15.37
C LYS A 87 16.40 3.84 16.52
N ALA A 88 15.39 4.63 16.83
CA ALA A 88 14.38 4.22 17.82
C ALA A 88 13.31 3.35 17.17
N VAL A 89 12.94 2.28 17.87
CA VAL A 89 11.79 1.43 17.58
C VAL A 89 10.91 1.41 18.82
N ILE A 90 9.73 1.96 18.70
CA ILE A 90 8.69 2.04 19.74
C ILE A 90 7.62 1.04 19.35
N GLN A 91 7.30 0.11 20.26
CA GLN A 91 6.38 -0.97 19.97
C GLN A 91 5.48 -1.31 21.16
N GLY A 92 4.22 -1.58 20.88
CA GLY A 92 3.23 -2.04 21.86
C GLY A 92 2.05 -1.10 22.02
N ARG A 93 1.23 -1.39 23.04
CA ARG A 93 0.09 -0.53 23.38
C ARG A 93 0.58 0.79 23.98
N GLY A 94 0.05 1.93 23.47
CA GLY A 94 0.49 3.26 23.88
C GLY A 94 1.59 3.85 22.99
N THR A 95 1.99 3.16 21.90
CA THR A 95 2.99 3.68 20.94
C THR A 95 2.57 5.03 20.37
N GLU A 96 1.32 5.16 19.95
CA GLU A 96 0.79 6.40 19.36
C GLU A 96 0.85 7.57 20.34
N GLU A 97 0.33 7.36 21.55
CA GLU A 97 0.34 8.35 22.63
C GLU A 97 1.76 8.78 23.01
N PHE A 98 2.67 7.82 23.15
CA PHE A 98 4.07 8.12 23.46
C PHE A 98 4.75 8.93 22.35
N VAL A 99 4.51 8.59 21.08
CA VAL A 99 5.09 9.31 19.95
C VAL A 99 4.55 10.73 19.88
N GLN A 100 3.24 10.90 19.96
CA GLN A 100 2.57 12.20 19.82
C GLN A 100 2.87 13.16 20.96
N TYR A 101 2.93 12.67 22.20
CA TYR A 101 3.02 13.56 23.36
C TYR A 101 4.41 13.60 24.03
N ARG A 102 5.31 12.67 23.69
CA ARG A 102 6.65 12.61 24.29
C ARG A 102 7.77 12.65 23.27
N LEU A 103 7.76 11.69 22.29
CA LEU A 103 8.87 11.56 21.34
C LEU A 103 8.96 12.77 20.40
N GLU A 104 7.87 13.11 19.73
CA GLU A 104 7.87 14.19 18.74
C GLU A 104 8.12 15.56 19.35
N PRO A 105 7.35 16.03 20.35
CA PRO A 105 7.54 17.38 20.88
C PRO A 105 8.82 17.53 21.71
N GLU A 106 9.20 16.52 22.48
CA GLU A 106 10.30 16.67 23.43
C GLU A 106 11.66 16.22 22.86
N ILE A 107 11.69 15.27 21.91
CA ILE A 107 12.92 14.70 21.37
C ILE A 107 13.18 15.15 19.93
N LEU A 108 12.16 15.03 19.05
CA LEU A 108 12.31 15.36 17.65
C LEU A 108 12.15 16.86 17.38
N GLY A 109 11.48 17.60 18.26
CA GLY A 109 11.19 19.02 18.09
C GLY A 109 10.16 19.30 16.99
N GLU A 110 9.35 18.32 16.65
CA GLU A 110 8.33 18.40 15.60
C GLU A 110 7.10 17.59 16.00
N ALA A 111 5.92 17.98 15.54
CA ALA A 111 4.67 17.26 15.74
C ALA A 111 4.17 16.80 14.36
N LYS A 112 4.30 15.50 14.07
CA LYS A 112 3.89 14.89 12.78
C LYS A 112 2.71 13.98 12.95
N LEU A 113 2.74 13.12 13.95
CA LEU A 113 1.70 12.15 14.21
C LEU A 113 0.42 12.84 14.71
N GLY A 114 -0.68 12.63 14.01
CA GLY A 114 -1.94 13.33 14.29
C GLY A 114 -2.06 14.72 13.67
N TYR A 115 -0.99 15.25 13.08
CA TYR A 115 -0.95 16.55 12.40
C TYR A 115 -0.71 16.42 10.90
N GLU A 116 -0.94 15.23 10.31
CA GLU A 116 -0.71 14.96 8.89
C GLU A 116 -1.50 15.91 7.99
N GLU A 117 -2.73 16.28 8.38
CA GLU A 117 -3.55 17.23 7.63
C GLU A 117 -2.97 18.65 7.64
N VAL A 118 -2.26 19.02 8.71
CA VAL A 118 -1.59 20.33 8.80
C VAL A 118 -0.31 20.35 7.98
N HIS A 119 0.46 19.26 8.01
CA HIS A 119 1.75 19.16 7.32
C HIS A 119 1.63 18.79 5.85
N ASN A 120 0.57 18.03 5.48
CA ASN A 120 0.33 17.55 4.13
C ASN A 120 -1.16 17.75 3.75
N PRO A 121 -1.67 18.99 3.74
CA PRO A 121 -3.09 19.26 3.53
C PRO A 121 -3.61 18.73 2.20
N GLU A 122 -2.73 18.62 1.20
CA GLU A 122 -3.08 18.11 -0.12
C GLU A 122 -3.48 16.63 -0.14
N MET A 123 -3.06 15.83 0.86
CA MET A 123 -3.48 14.41 0.98
C MET A 123 -4.95 14.27 1.37
N PHE A 124 -5.55 15.33 1.90
CA PHE A 124 -6.94 15.39 2.35
C PHE A 124 -7.85 16.14 1.38
N GLN A 125 -7.29 16.70 0.30
CA GLN A 125 -8.07 17.33 -0.77
C GLN A 125 -8.50 16.29 -1.82
N PRO A 126 -9.61 16.55 -2.55
CA PRO A 126 -10.06 15.66 -3.60
C PRO A 126 -8.99 15.38 -4.66
N HIS A 127 -8.63 14.12 -4.85
CA HIS A 127 -7.69 13.69 -5.89
C HIS A 127 -7.77 12.20 -6.19
N PHE A 128 -7.22 11.80 -7.33
CA PHE A 128 -6.96 10.41 -7.66
C PHE A 128 -5.52 10.04 -7.29
N GLY A 129 -5.33 8.90 -6.64
CA GLY A 129 -4.02 8.27 -6.52
C GLY A 129 -3.91 7.09 -7.50
N VAL A 130 -2.78 6.96 -8.19
CA VAL A 130 -2.54 5.88 -9.16
C VAL A 130 -1.20 5.22 -8.88
N ASP A 131 -1.20 3.87 -8.88
CA ASP A 131 0.01 3.06 -8.72
C ASP A 131 -0.10 1.74 -9.49
N GLU A 132 1.02 1.02 -9.62
CA GLU A 132 1.11 -0.23 -10.34
C GLU A 132 1.71 -1.37 -9.52
N SER A 133 1.46 -2.61 -9.96
CA SER A 133 2.11 -3.83 -9.47
C SER A 133 2.50 -4.76 -10.60
N GLY A 134 3.57 -5.53 -10.39
CA GLY A 134 4.04 -6.50 -11.37
C GLY A 134 5.04 -5.97 -12.38
N LYS A 135 5.47 -4.70 -12.30
CA LYS A 135 6.46 -4.09 -13.20
C LYS A 135 7.81 -4.80 -13.19
N GLY A 136 8.30 -5.17 -12.00
CA GLY A 136 9.59 -5.84 -11.79
C GLY A 136 9.53 -7.35 -11.70
N ASP A 137 8.37 -7.96 -11.94
CA ASP A 137 8.15 -9.39 -11.79
C ASP A 137 8.12 -10.08 -13.15
N PHE A 138 8.87 -11.17 -13.29
CA PHE A 138 8.90 -11.97 -14.52
C PHE A 138 7.54 -12.62 -14.80
N PHE A 139 6.98 -13.31 -13.81
CA PHE A 139 5.65 -13.88 -13.90
C PHE A 139 4.56 -12.85 -13.61
N GLY A 140 3.37 -13.11 -14.15
CA GLY A 140 2.17 -12.38 -13.83
C GLY A 140 1.91 -11.14 -14.67
N PRO A 141 0.78 -10.49 -14.43
CA PRO A 141 0.31 -9.34 -15.19
C PRO A 141 1.09 -8.06 -14.83
N LEU A 142 0.91 -7.03 -15.63
CA LEU A 142 1.06 -5.65 -15.18
C LEU A 142 -0.33 -5.19 -14.72
N VAL A 143 -0.43 -4.75 -13.47
CA VAL A 143 -1.68 -4.25 -12.88
C VAL A 143 -1.50 -2.78 -12.57
N VAL A 144 -2.41 -1.94 -13.03
CA VAL A 144 -2.48 -0.53 -12.68
C VAL A 144 -3.81 -0.29 -11.99
N ALA A 145 -3.79 0.41 -10.87
CA ALA A 145 -5.00 0.75 -10.12
C ALA A 145 -5.04 2.23 -9.78
N GLY A 146 -6.23 2.74 -9.51
CA GLY A 146 -6.42 4.08 -9.00
C GLY A 146 -7.61 4.16 -8.07
N VAL A 147 -7.52 5.10 -7.12
CA VAL A 147 -8.53 5.34 -6.09
C VAL A 147 -8.74 6.83 -5.94
N TYR A 148 -9.99 7.26 -5.81
CA TYR A 148 -10.35 8.60 -5.41
C TYR A 148 -10.32 8.74 -3.90
N VAL A 149 -9.76 9.84 -3.43
CA VAL A 149 -9.77 10.22 -2.01
C VAL A 149 -10.18 11.67 -1.88
N ASP A 150 -11.00 11.96 -0.88
CA ASP A 150 -11.29 13.26 -0.31
C ASP A 150 -10.97 13.23 1.20
N ARG A 151 -11.30 14.29 1.92
CA ARG A 151 -11.01 14.42 3.35
C ARG A 151 -11.56 13.26 4.18
N ASP A 152 -12.83 12.91 3.96
CA ASP A 152 -13.50 11.88 4.76
C ASP A 152 -12.92 10.48 4.48
N LEU A 153 -12.65 10.19 3.21
CA LEU A 153 -11.99 8.96 2.80
C LEU A 153 -10.54 8.88 3.29
N ALA A 154 -9.80 10.00 3.31
CA ALA A 154 -8.43 10.04 3.84
C ALA A 154 -8.42 9.67 5.34
N HIS A 155 -9.31 10.23 6.15
CA HIS A 155 -9.45 9.85 7.55
C HIS A 155 -9.84 8.40 7.72
N GLN A 156 -10.81 7.90 6.94
CA GLN A 156 -11.22 6.49 6.97
C GLN A 156 -10.08 5.55 6.59
N PHE A 157 -9.28 5.90 5.59
CA PHE A 157 -8.12 5.11 5.17
C PHE A 157 -7.00 5.12 6.20
N LYS A 158 -6.79 6.24 6.89
CA LYS A 158 -5.89 6.33 8.03
C LYS A 158 -6.31 5.38 9.15
N GLU A 159 -7.59 5.36 9.54
CA GLU A 159 -8.14 4.45 10.56
C GLU A 159 -8.03 2.99 10.16
N LEU A 160 -8.22 2.65 8.88
CA LEU A 160 -8.01 1.30 8.34
C LEU A 160 -6.53 0.87 8.38
N GLY A 161 -5.62 1.81 8.59
CA GLY A 161 -4.17 1.59 8.57
C GLY A 161 -3.65 1.40 7.14
N ILE A 162 -4.23 2.10 6.17
CA ILE A 162 -3.74 2.14 4.79
C ILE A 162 -2.47 2.99 4.79
N THR A 163 -1.38 2.37 4.47
CA THR A 163 -0.04 2.96 4.38
C THR A 163 0.70 2.34 3.21
N ASP A 164 1.96 2.73 3.02
CA ASP A 164 2.85 2.16 2.02
C ASP A 164 2.76 0.61 1.97
N SER A 165 2.21 0.09 0.88
CA SER A 165 1.99 -1.35 0.69
C SER A 165 3.28 -2.17 0.71
N LYS A 166 4.44 -1.55 0.39
CA LYS A 166 5.75 -2.19 0.40
C LYS A 166 6.18 -2.61 1.81
N ARG A 167 5.65 -1.95 2.85
CA ARG A 167 5.87 -2.31 4.25
C ARG A 167 5.00 -3.47 4.73
N ILE A 168 4.00 -3.86 3.93
CA ILE A 168 3.08 -4.94 4.28
C ILE A 168 3.61 -6.24 3.66
N SER A 169 4.13 -7.14 4.49
CA SER A 169 4.68 -8.44 4.06
C SER A 169 3.61 -9.53 3.88
N SER A 170 2.47 -9.42 4.56
CA SER A 170 1.43 -10.44 4.57
C SER A 170 0.41 -10.25 3.45
N ASP A 171 0.30 -11.24 2.56
CA ASP A 171 -0.71 -11.25 1.47
C ASP A 171 -2.15 -11.25 2.03
N LYS A 172 -2.38 -11.90 3.18
CA LYS A 172 -3.67 -11.82 3.87
C LYS A 172 -4.00 -10.39 4.27
N ARG A 173 -3.04 -9.66 4.87
CA ARG A 173 -3.27 -8.26 5.27
C ARG A 173 -3.53 -7.35 4.07
N ILE A 174 -2.88 -7.58 2.92
CA ILE A 174 -3.15 -6.85 1.68
C ILE A 174 -4.60 -7.07 1.25
N ARG A 175 -5.09 -8.31 1.25
CA ARG A 175 -6.49 -8.63 0.90
C ARG A 175 -7.49 -8.02 1.89
N ASP A 176 -7.20 -8.04 3.18
CA ASP A 176 -8.06 -7.44 4.21
C ASP A 176 -8.19 -5.92 4.00
N LEU A 177 -7.08 -5.24 3.72
CA LEU A 177 -7.06 -3.79 3.43
C LEU A 177 -7.76 -3.46 2.10
N ALA A 178 -7.49 -4.22 1.05
CA ALA A 178 -8.16 -4.05 -0.24
C ALA A 178 -9.70 -4.24 -0.13
N ALA A 179 -10.14 -5.18 0.69
CA ALA A 179 -11.55 -5.34 1.03
C ALA A 179 -12.11 -4.13 1.79
N GLY A 180 -11.33 -3.55 2.72
CA GLY A 180 -11.67 -2.31 3.41
C GLY A 180 -11.83 -1.13 2.46
N ILE A 181 -10.90 -0.96 1.51
CA ILE A 181 -10.98 0.08 0.45
C ILE A 181 -12.27 -0.07 -0.36
N ARG A 182 -12.63 -1.29 -0.77
CA ARG A 182 -13.89 -1.50 -1.51
C ARG A 182 -15.14 -1.20 -0.68
N LYS A 183 -15.12 -1.50 0.61
CA LYS A 183 -16.24 -1.23 1.52
C LYS A 183 -16.40 0.26 1.84
N SER A 184 -15.36 1.07 1.70
CA SER A 184 -15.43 2.51 1.94
C SER A 184 -16.33 3.26 0.94
N GLY A 185 -16.64 2.66 -0.20
CA GLY A 185 -17.38 3.31 -1.28
C GLY A 185 -16.53 4.26 -2.13
N ALA A 186 -15.22 4.33 -1.92
CA ALA A 186 -14.31 5.14 -2.73
C ALA A 186 -14.38 4.72 -4.21
N ALA A 187 -14.47 5.70 -5.11
CA ALA A 187 -14.38 5.43 -6.54
C ALA A 187 -13.02 4.84 -6.85
N GLN A 188 -12.99 3.72 -7.57
CA GLN A 188 -11.77 2.97 -7.86
C GLN A 188 -11.82 2.35 -9.26
N SER A 189 -10.66 2.17 -9.85
CA SER A 189 -10.49 1.49 -11.13
C SER A 189 -9.25 0.60 -11.10
N VAL A 190 -9.33 -0.58 -11.71
CA VAL A 190 -8.19 -1.51 -11.81
C VAL A 190 -8.13 -2.05 -13.24
N VAL A 191 -6.97 -1.94 -13.86
CA VAL A 191 -6.66 -2.51 -15.18
C VAL A 191 -5.63 -3.61 -15.01
N VAL A 192 -5.96 -4.82 -15.45
CA VAL A 192 -5.08 -6.00 -15.42
C VAL A 192 -4.66 -6.33 -16.85
N ILE A 193 -3.37 -6.21 -17.14
CA ILE A 193 -2.78 -6.57 -18.45
C ILE A 193 -2.09 -7.92 -18.27
N SER A 194 -2.80 -9.01 -18.56
CA SER A 194 -2.24 -10.37 -18.47
C SER A 194 -1.02 -10.54 -19.38
N PRO A 195 -0.10 -11.50 -19.12
CA PRO A 195 1.07 -11.74 -19.98
C PRO A 195 0.72 -11.94 -21.44
N GLU A 196 -0.39 -12.63 -21.72
CA GLU A 196 -0.89 -12.86 -23.10
C GLU A 196 -1.23 -11.55 -23.84
N ARG A 197 -1.71 -10.53 -23.12
CA ARG A 197 -1.97 -9.18 -23.67
C ARG A 197 -0.75 -8.28 -23.56
N TYR A 198 0.03 -8.44 -22.50
CA TYR A 198 1.22 -7.65 -22.24
C TYR A 198 2.28 -7.85 -23.32
N ASN A 199 2.57 -9.11 -23.68
CA ASN A 199 3.66 -9.43 -24.60
C ASN A 199 3.48 -8.79 -26.00
N PRO A 200 2.33 -8.92 -26.68
CA PRO A 200 2.13 -8.24 -27.96
C PRO A 200 2.04 -6.71 -27.82
N LEU A 201 1.49 -6.18 -26.72
CA LEU A 201 1.48 -4.74 -26.46
C LEU A 201 2.89 -4.20 -26.27
N PHE A 202 3.70 -4.88 -25.48
CA PHE A 202 5.09 -4.49 -25.25
C PHE A 202 5.89 -4.54 -26.56
N GLN A 203 5.73 -5.57 -27.36
CA GLN A 203 6.38 -5.68 -28.66
C GLN A 203 6.02 -4.51 -29.60
N LYS A 204 4.74 -4.08 -29.59
CA LYS A 204 4.27 -2.94 -30.39
C LYS A 204 4.78 -1.60 -29.88
N ILE A 205 4.81 -1.40 -28.56
CA ILE A 205 5.16 -0.13 -27.91
C ILE A 205 6.69 0.02 -27.78
N GLY A 206 7.41 -1.10 -27.54
CA GLY A 206 8.87 -1.17 -27.39
C GLY A 206 9.44 -0.49 -26.15
N ASN A 207 8.60 0.01 -25.23
CA ASN A 207 9.04 0.77 -24.08
C ASN A 207 8.08 0.62 -22.90
N LEU A 208 8.62 0.13 -21.76
CA LEU A 208 7.84 -0.11 -20.55
C LEU A 208 7.22 1.17 -19.97
N ASN A 209 7.96 2.29 -19.99
CA ASN A 209 7.44 3.54 -19.44
C ASN A 209 6.26 4.08 -20.26
N ARG A 210 6.25 3.86 -21.57
CA ARG A 210 5.09 4.20 -22.41
C ARG A 210 3.89 3.31 -22.13
N LEU A 211 4.12 2.02 -21.88
CA LEU A 211 3.03 1.10 -21.51
C LEU A 211 2.46 1.43 -20.14
N LEU A 212 3.31 1.79 -19.17
CA LEU A 212 2.88 2.29 -17.86
C LEU A 212 2.08 3.57 -17.99
N ALA A 213 2.60 4.55 -18.76
CA ALA A 213 1.91 5.83 -18.98
C ALA A 213 0.51 5.62 -19.58
N TRP A 214 0.38 4.70 -20.53
CA TRP A 214 -0.92 4.31 -21.07
C TRP A 214 -1.83 3.70 -19.99
N GLY A 215 -1.30 2.83 -19.14
CA GLY A 215 -2.05 2.21 -18.05
C GLY A 215 -2.55 3.24 -17.04
N HIS A 216 -1.68 4.16 -16.60
CA HIS A 216 -2.02 5.26 -15.68
C HIS A 216 -3.07 6.19 -16.29
N ALA A 217 -2.87 6.61 -17.56
CA ALA A 217 -3.84 7.44 -18.27
C ALA A 217 -5.22 6.75 -18.37
N ARG A 218 -5.25 5.44 -18.65
CA ARG A 218 -6.50 4.68 -18.71
C ARG A 218 -7.22 4.66 -17.36
N ILE A 219 -6.49 4.50 -16.26
CA ILE A 219 -7.06 4.55 -14.90
C ILE A 219 -7.64 5.93 -14.61
N ILE A 220 -6.90 7.00 -14.92
CA ILE A 220 -7.36 8.38 -14.73
C ILE A 220 -8.65 8.63 -15.53
N GLU A 221 -8.69 8.24 -16.80
CA GLU A 221 -9.89 8.35 -17.65
C GLU A 221 -11.09 7.62 -17.05
N ASN A 222 -10.91 6.38 -16.59
CA ASN A 222 -11.97 5.60 -15.97
C ASN A 222 -12.48 6.26 -14.68
N LEU A 223 -11.58 6.86 -13.89
CA LEU A 223 -11.96 7.57 -12.66
C LEU A 223 -12.66 8.91 -12.97
N CYS A 224 -12.23 9.64 -14.02
CA CYS A 224 -12.93 10.84 -14.48
C CYS A 224 -14.36 10.55 -14.96
N GLU A 225 -14.63 9.33 -15.45
CA GLU A 225 -16.01 8.91 -15.77
C GLU A 225 -16.90 8.82 -14.53
N ILE A 226 -16.32 8.39 -13.39
CA ILE A 226 -17.05 8.19 -12.13
C ILE A 226 -17.10 9.51 -11.32
N ARG A 227 -15.99 10.27 -11.32
CA ARG A 227 -15.81 11.52 -10.57
C ARG A 227 -15.25 12.61 -11.49
N PRO A 228 -16.11 13.17 -12.37
CA PRO A 228 -15.70 14.20 -13.33
C PRO A 228 -15.30 15.54 -12.68
N ASP A 229 -15.69 15.73 -11.44
CA ASP A 229 -15.41 16.89 -10.59
C ASP A 229 -14.02 16.85 -9.92
N CYS A 230 -13.29 15.74 -10.02
CA CYS A 230 -11.99 15.60 -9.37
C CYS A 230 -10.93 16.46 -10.04
N PRO A 231 -10.25 17.38 -9.31
CA PRO A 231 -9.38 18.39 -9.93
C PRO A 231 -8.00 17.86 -10.33
N ARG A 232 -7.51 16.79 -9.66
CA ARG A 232 -6.12 16.34 -9.83
C ARG A 232 -5.92 14.84 -9.69
N ALA A 233 -4.80 14.35 -10.23
CA ALA A 233 -4.32 13.00 -10.05
C ALA A 233 -2.86 13.00 -9.58
N LEU A 234 -2.51 12.11 -8.65
CA LEU A 234 -1.17 11.89 -8.15
C LEU A 234 -0.70 10.48 -8.52
N SER A 235 0.51 10.37 -9.06
CA SER A 235 1.14 9.10 -9.41
C SER A 235 2.54 9.01 -8.80
N ASP A 236 2.98 7.78 -8.47
CA ASP A 236 4.41 7.57 -8.17
C ASP A 236 5.25 7.85 -9.43
N LYS A 237 6.43 8.44 -9.23
CA LYS A 237 7.27 8.87 -10.35
C LYS A 237 8.03 7.68 -10.94
N PHE A 238 7.64 7.23 -12.12
CA PHE A 238 8.33 6.20 -12.88
C PHE A 238 9.03 6.72 -14.14
N ALA A 239 8.62 7.89 -14.65
CA ALA A 239 9.15 8.52 -15.86
C ALA A 239 8.81 10.03 -15.88
N ASP A 240 9.04 10.69 -17.03
CA ASP A 240 8.59 12.06 -17.28
C ASP A 240 7.05 12.12 -17.30
N ALA A 241 6.46 13.07 -16.55
CA ALA A 241 5.01 13.28 -16.45
C ALA A 241 4.35 13.46 -17.83
N ARG A 242 5.05 14.11 -18.76
CA ARG A 242 4.60 14.30 -20.15
C ARG A 242 4.24 13.00 -20.88
N LEU A 243 4.76 11.86 -20.45
CA LEU A 243 4.36 10.56 -21.03
C LEU A 243 2.92 10.20 -20.66
N ILE A 244 2.51 10.45 -19.41
CA ILE A 244 1.12 10.21 -18.97
C ILE A 244 0.21 11.26 -19.60
N GLU A 245 0.59 12.54 -19.53
CA GLU A 245 -0.19 13.66 -20.12
C GLU A 245 -0.52 13.43 -21.61
N ARG A 246 0.48 12.98 -22.39
CA ARG A 246 0.27 12.63 -23.81
C ARG A 246 -0.59 11.40 -24.03
N ALA A 247 -0.69 10.52 -23.06
CA ALA A 247 -1.53 9.33 -23.11
C ALA A 247 -2.96 9.58 -22.62
N LEU A 248 -3.21 10.72 -21.91
CA LEU A 248 -4.56 11.12 -21.51
C LEU A 248 -5.44 11.39 -22.72
N MET A 249 -6.69 10.93 -22.62
CA MET A 249 -7.70 11.13 -23.65
C MET A 249 -8.62 12.29 -23.28
N GLU A 250 -9.86 12.27 -23.72
CA GLU A 250 -10.75 13.40 -23.67
C GLU A 250 -11.11 13.86 -22.24
N LYS A 251 -11.39 12.90 -21.35
CA LYS A 251 -11.87 13.17 -19.98
C LYS A 251 -10.75 13.59 -19.03
N GLY A 252 -9.57 13.00 -19.19
CA GLY A 252 -8.42 13.27 -18.35
C GLY A 252 -7.60 14.50 -18.76
N ARG A 253 -7.84 15.10 -19.93
CA ARG A 253 -7.03 16.24 -20.42
C ARG A 253 -7.07 17.48 -19.55
N GLY A 254 -8.14 17.68 -18.81
CA GLY A 254 -8.31 18.83 -17.91
C GLY A 254 -7.80 18.59 -16.49
N ILE A 255 -7.38 17.37 -16.16
CA ILE A 255 -6.93 17.05 -14.81
C ILE A 255 -5.50 17.55 -14.57
N GLN A 256 -5.25 18.13 -13.40
CA GLN A 256 -3.90 18.42 -12.97
C GLN A 256 -3.19 17.13 -12.61
N LEU A 257 -2.11 16.79 -13.33
CA LEU A 257 -1.32 15.60 -13.07
C LEU A 257 -0.06 15.95 -12.26
N ASP A 258 0.05 15.39 -11.07
CA ASP A 258 1.23 15.48 -10.21
C ASP A 258 1.97 14.14 -10.16
N GLN A 259 3.31 14.19 -10.15
CA GLN A 259 4.16 13.02 -9.89
C GLN A 259 5.13 13.30 -8.75
N ARG A 260 5.20 12.39 -7.80
CA ARG A 260 6.18 12.47 -6.70
C ARG A 260 6.93 11.16 -6.55
N THR A 261 8.20 11.27 -6.16
CA THR A 261 8.94 10.12 -5.63
C THR A 261 8.39 9.78 -4.25
N LYS A 262 8.19 8.49 -3.98
CA LYS A 262 7.57 8.00 -2.75
C LYS A 262 6.13 8.51 -2.54
N ALA A 263 5.37 8.59 -3.63
CA ALA A 263 3.97 8.99 -3.56
C ALA A 263 3.10 8.01 -2.77
N GLU A 264 3.60 6.80 -2.47
CA GLU A 264 2.94 5.82 -1.60
C GLU A 264 2.71 6.28 -0.15
N SER A 265 3.26 7.42 0.25
CA SER A 265 2.89 8.08 1.52
C SER A 265 1.51 8.74 1.48
N ASP A 266 0.98 9.01 0.29
CA ASP A 266 -0.36 9.55 0.07
C ASP A 266 -1.41 8.43 0.18
N PHE A 267 -2.55 8.71 0.83
CA PHE A 267 -3.59 7.70 1.07
C PHE A 267 -4.22 7.15 -0.20
N ALA A 268 -4.42 7.98 -1.22
CA ALA A 268 -5.00 7.55 -2.49
C ALA A 268 -4.03 6.65 -3.26
N VAL A 269 -2.75 7.01 -3.31
CA VAL A 269 -1.70 6.21 -3.96
C VAL A 269 -1.46 4.91 -3.19
N ALA A 270 -1.41 4.96 -1.85
CA ALA A 270 -1.28 3.76 -1.02
C ALA A 270 -2.46 2.78 -1.22
N ALA A 271 -3.68 3.30 -1.30
CA ALA A 271 -4.87 2.50 -1.58
C ALA A 271 -4.82 1.88 -2.99
N ALA A 272 -4.40 2.65 -4.00
CA ALA A 272 -4.20 2.15 -5.36
C ALA A 272 -3.15 1.03 -5.40
N SER A 273 -2.01 1.22 -4.73
CA SER A 273 -0.94 0.22 -4.59
C SER A 273 -1.46 -1.09 -4.00
N LEU A 274 -2.26 -1.03 -2.93
CA LEU A 274 -2.88 -2.20 -2.30
C LEU A 274 -3.82 -2.95 -3.25
N LEU A 275 -4.67 -2.23 -4.00
CA LEU A 275 -5.58 -2.84 -4.97
C LEU A 275 -4.81 -3.49 -6.14
N ALA A 276 -3.77 -2.82 -6.66
CA ALA A 276 -2.93 -3.36 -7.72
C ALA A 276 -2.21 -4.62 -7.25
N ARG A 277 -1.65 -4.59 -6.05
CA ARG A 277 -0.90 -5.72 -5.48
C ARG A 277 -1.80 -6.91 -5.15
N GLU A 278 -3.00 -6.68 -4.62
CA GLU A 278 -3.97 -7.75 -4.40
C GLU A 278 -4.31 -8.47 -5.71
N LYS A 279 -4.66 -7.73 -6.77
CA LYS A 279 -4.98 -8.33 -8.08
C LYS A 279 -3.80 -9.08 -8.69
N PHE A 280 -2.60 -8.57 -8.50
CA PHE A 280 -1.38 -9.25 -8.93
C PHE A 280 -1.18 -10.59 -8.20
N ILE A 281 -1.35 -10.62 -6.88
CA ILE A 281 -1.24 -11.83 -6.06
C ILE A 281 -2.31 -12.86 -6.45
N ASP A 282 -3.57 -12.43 -6.55
CA ASP A 282 -4.68 -13.30 -6.91
C ASP A 282 -4.46 -13.94 -8.28
N TRP A 283 -3.93 -13.16 -9.23
CA TRP A 283 -3.63 -13.67 -10.57
C TRP A 283 -2.51 -14.72 -10.54
N LEU A 284 -1.40 -14.47 -9.79
CA LEU A 284 -0.31 -15.44 -9.65
C LEU A 284 -0.79 -16.75 -9.03
N GLU A 285 -1.61 -16.69 -7.99
CA GLU A 285 -2.17 -17.88 -7.35
C GLU A 285 -3.09 -18.66 -8.30
N ALA A 286 -3.97 -17.98 -9.02
CA ALA A 286 -4.89 -18.61 -9.98
C ALA A 286 -4.12 -19.27 -11.12
N ALA A 287 -3.14 -18.58 -11.70
CA ALA A 287 -2.31 -19.11 -12.78
C ALA A 287 -1.42 -20.27 -12.31
N GLY A 288 -0.85 -20.16 -11.11
CA GLY A 288 -0.06 -21.21 -10.49
C GLY A 288 -0.86 -22.48 -10.26
N LYS A 289 -2.09 -22.37 -9.71
CA LYS A 289 -3.01 -23.50 -9.55
C LYS A 289 -3.34 -24.18 -10.89
N ARG A 290 -3.60 -23.40 -11.93
CA ARG A 290 -3.89 -23.92 -13.28
C ARG A 290 -2.73 -24.73 -13.86
N LEU A 291 -1.48 -24.31 -13.59
CA LEU A 291 -0.27 -24.96 -14.09
C LEU A 291 0.30 -26.02 -13.15
N GLY A 292 -0.22 -26.16 -11.94
CA GLY A 292 0.32 -27.06 -10.89
C GLY A 292 1.71 -26.64 -10.39
N VAL A 293 2.01 -25.32 -10.39
CA VAL A 293 3.30 -24.79 -9.94
C VAL A 293 3.08 -23.53 -9.07
N THR A 294 4.08 -23.16 -8.30
CA THR A 294 4.09 -21.88 -7.58
C THR A 294 4.80 -20.82 -8.44
N LEU A 295 4.09 -19.76 -8.81
CA LEU A 295 4.66 -18.63 -9.52
C LEU A 295 5.18 -17.61 -8.51
N ALA A 296 6.49 -17.62 -8.27
CA ALA A 296 7.14 -16.69 -7.35
C ALA A 296 7.31 -15.30 -7.99
N ARG A 297 7.41 -14.26 -7.12
CA ARG A 297 7.64 -12.87 -7.52
C ARG A 297 9.11 -12.63 -7.84
N GLY A 298 9.38 -11.55 -8.60
CA GLY A 298 10.73 -11.10 -8.95
C GLY A 298 11.36 -11.93 -10.09
N VAL A 299 12.69 -12.08 -10.02
CA VAL A 299 13.54 -12.72 -11.04
C VAL A 299 14.58 -13.66 -10.44
N SER A 300 14.32 -14.23 -9.27
CA SER A 300 15.24 -15.10 -8.52
C SER A 300 15.54 -16.42 -9.24
N ALA A 301 16.51 -17.19 -8.71
CA ALA A 301 16.80 -18.55 -9.19
C ALA A 301 15.57 -19.44 -9.18
N THR A 302 14.76 -19.39 -8.11
CA THR A 302 13.49 -20.13 -8.00
C THR A 302 12.51 -19.78 -9.14
N VAL A 303 12.44 -18.50 -9.55
CA VAL A 303 11.64 -18.04 -10.68
C VAL A 303 12.15 -18.68 -11.98
N LYS A 304 13.48 -18.68 -12.20
CA LYS A 304 14.09 -19.29 -13.40
C LYS A 304 13.86 -20.79 -13.46
N ASP A 305 13.97 -21.50 -12.33
CA ASP A 305 13.72 -22.94 -12.27
C ASP A 305 12.25 -23.29 -12.57
N THR A 306 11.31 -22.51 -12.03
CA THR A 306 9.90 -22.66 -12.35
C THR A 306 9.63 -22.37 -13.84
N ALA A 307 10.27 -21.35 -14.40
CA ALA A 307 10.15 -21.00 -15.81
C ALA A 307 10.65 -22.10 -16.72
N ARG A 308 11.81 -22.74 -16.40
CA ARG A 308 12.34 -23.91 -17.15
C ARG A 308 11.32 -25.05 -17.15
N LYS A 309 10.77 -25.41 -16.00
CA LYS A 309 9.75 -26.48 -15.87
C LYS A 309 8.50 -26.21 -16.73
N ILE A 310 8.07 -24.92 -16.85
CA ILE A 310 6.95 -24.55 -17.71
C ILE A 310 7.35 -24.65 -19.17
N ALA A 311 8.55 -24.16 -19.53
CA ALA A 311 9.06 -24.21 -20.89
C ALA A 311 9.30 -25.65 -21.40
N GLU A 312 9.81 -26.55 -20.53
CA GLU A 312 10.00 -27.98 -20.84
C GLU A 312 8.67 -28.69 -21.17
N LYS A 313 7.57 -28.30 -20.51
CA LYS A 313 6.25 -28.91 -20.71
C LYS A 313 5.50 -28.39 -21.95
N GLY A 314 5.64 -27.11 -22.28
CA GLY A 314 4.81 -26.46 -23.28
C GLY A 314 5.50 -25.39 -24.10
N GLY A 315 6.84 -25.35 -24.07
CA GLY A 315 7.63 -24.46 -24.89
C GLY A 315 7.48 -22.97 -24.53
N ARG A 316 7.93 -22.14 -25.45
CA ARG A 316 7.82 -20.68 -25.38
C ARG A 316 6.37 -20.21 -25.23
N GLU A 317 5.44 -20.88 -25.89
CA GLU A 317 4.02 -20.51 -25.90
C GLU A 317 3.41 -20.63 -24.51
N ALA A 318 3.61 -21.76 -23.83
CA ALA A 318 3.14 -21.95 -22.46
C ALA A 318 3.75 -20.93 -21.50
N LEU A 319 5.06 -20.64 -21.63
CA LEU A 319 5.74 -19.63 -20.81
C LEU A 319 5.15 -18.24 -21.06
N ALA A 320 4.85 -17.87 -22.31
CA ALA A 320 4.29 -16.57 -22.68
C ALA A 320 2.89 -16.31 -22.12
N THR A 321 2.14 -17.36 -21.73
CA THR A 321 0.83 -17.19 -21.06
C THR A 321 0.94 -16.69 -19.63
N VAL A 322 2.11 -16.84 -19.00
CA VAL A 322 2.30 -16.51 -17.57
C VAL A 322 3.49 -15.59 -17.29
N ALA A 323 4.34 -15.32 -18.28
CA ALA A 323 5.56 -14.53 -18.13
C ALA A 323 5.65 -13.36 -19.10
N LYS A 324 6.34 -12.31 -18.71
CA LYS A 324 6.67 -11.14 -19.55
C LYS A 324 7.95 -11.45 -20.35
N MET A 325 7.80 -11.72 -21.63
CA MET A 325 8.84 -12.27 -22.49
C MET A 325 9.99 -11.30 -22.84
N HIS A 326 9.87 -10.02 -22.50
CA HIS A 326 10.95 -9.05 -22.67
C HIS A 326 12.03 -9.08 -21.56
N PHE A 327 11.77 -9.83 -20.48
CA PHE A 327 12.78 -10.00 -19.43
C PHE A 327 13.95 -10.88 -19.92
N LYS A 328 15.18 -10.53 -19.53
CA LYS A 328 16.38 -11.36 -19.80
C LYS A 328 16.19 -12.82 -19.38
N THR A 329 15.45 -13.03 -18.30
CA THR A 329 15.07 -14.35 -17.79
C THR A 329 14.40 -15.23 -18.87
N ALA A 330 13.60 -14.66 -19.76
CA ALA A 330 12.96 -15.44 -20.85
C ALA A 330 13.99 -16.01 -21.82
N ALA A 331 14.94 -15.18 -22.28
CA ALA A 331 16.01 -15.61 -23.17
C ALA A 331 16.92 -16.65 -22.51
N GLU A 332 17.32 -16.42 -21.26
CA GLU A 332 18.14 -17.36 -20.48
C GLU A 332 17.47 -18.73 -20.31
N VAL A 333 16.17 -18.75 -20.03
CA VAL A 333 15.41 -20.00 -19.80
C VAL A 333 15.18 -20.76 -21.11
N LEU A 334 15.02 -20.06 -22.24
CA LEU A 334 14.75 -20.64 -23.54
C LEU A 334 16.04 -20.93 -24.35
N GLY A 335 17.24 -20.64 -23.79
CA GLY A 335 18.51 -20.81 -24.50
C GLY A 335 18.64 -19.94 -25.76
N MET A 336 17.97 -18.77 -25.77
CA MET A 336 17.97 -17.86 -26.91
C MET A 336 19.08 -16.80 -26.72
N PRO A 337 19.74 -16.34 -27.80
CA PRO A 337 20.63 -15.20 -27.72
C PRO A 337 19.86 -13.96 -27.20
N HIS A 338 20.53 -13.15 -26.43
CA HIS A 338 19.98 -11.87 -25.97
C HIS A 338 20.19 -10.84 -27.07
N ASP A 339 19.12 -10.29 -27.61
CA ASP A 339 19.22 -9.03 -28.35
C ASP A 339 19.52 -7.92 -27.35
N GLU A 340 20.66 -7.26 -27.50
CA GLU A 340 21.14 -6.13 -26.66
C GLU A 340 20.26 -4.87 -26.80
#